data_c8bd4f6dcee0879b253048dcb281ac45
#
_entry.id   c8bd4f6dcee0879b253048dcb281ac45
#
_cell.length_a   1.000
_cell.length_b   1.000
_cell.length_c   1.000
_cell.angle_alpha   90.00
_cell.angle_beta   90.00
_cell.angle_gamma   90.00
#
_symmetry.space_group_name_H-M   'P 1'
#
loop_
_entity.id
_entity.type
_entity.pdbx_description
1 polymer ?
#
loop_
_entity_poly.entity_id
_entity_poly.type
_entity_poly.pdbx_seq_one_letter_code
_entity_poly.pdbx_strand_id
1 'polypeptide(L)'
;MGHGANDKLFITPSEYSGVYGQHGATKGAQREKPVIVPFHMCAITYQPWTQPACLVRDGLVCDKEALVAFVQHYGKSPATGEPATLDEMLDLHISRNERGQWYDAVSMREFTDHSHMVAIRPSGHVYLFETVQQLNVKPKMMRDLATDVPFTKSDIITLQDPHDLGRRTMQQMYHVQHHLTLAPKPTSEDVNAAA
;
A
#
# COMPACT_ATOMS: atom_id res chain seq x y z
N MET A 1 -23.82 48.56 32.17
CA MET A 1 -22.72 47.74 31.65
C MET A 1 -23.19 46.30 31.54
N GLY A 2 -23.63 45.94 30.39
CA GLY A 2 -24.14 44.60 30.12
C GLY A 2 -23.02 43.74 29.55
N HIS A 3 -22.51 42.80 30.29
CA HIS A 3 -21.68 41.75 29.76
C HIS A 3 -22.58 40.74 29.05
N GLY A 4 -22.65 40.84 27.75
CA GLY A 4 -23.20 39.77 26.93
C GLY A 4 -22.25 38.61 26.94
N ALA A 5 -22.37 37.71 27.91
CA ALA A 5 -21.75 36.41 27.87
C ALA A 5 -22.42 35.62 26.75
N ASN A 6 -21.79 35.60 25.61
CA ASN A 6 -22.14 34.67 24.54
C ASN A 6 -21.51 33.30 24.92
N ASP A 7 -22.01 32.72 25.99
CA ASP A 7 -21.73 31.32 26.30
C ASP A 7 -22.42 30.44 25.25
N LYS A 8 -21.72 30.20 24.17
CA LYS A 8 -22.11 29.16 23.22
C LYS A 8 -21.85 27.82 23.89
N LEU A 9 -22.83 27.34 24.61
CA LEU A 9 -22.83 26.04 25.28
C LEU A 9 -22.72 24.86 24.31
N PHE A 10 -22.99 25.10 23.03
CA PHE A 10 -22.94 24.07 22.00
C PHE A 10 -22.23 24.59 20.77
N ILE A 11 -21.19 23.87 20.37
CA ILE A 11 -20.50 24.06 19.10
C ILE A 11 -21.27 23.25 18.04
N THR A 12 -21.74 23.89 16.99
CA THR A 12 -22.38 23.17 15.89
C THR A 12 -21.37 22.32 15.13
N PRO A 13 -21.79 21.22 14.46
CA PRO A 13 -20.89 20.42 13.63
C PRO A 13 -20.14 21.24 12.56
N SER A 14 -20.77 22.29 12.03
CA SER A 14 -20.16 23.21 11.06
C SER A 14 -19.10 24.12 11.69
N GLU A 15 -19.29 24.55 12.93
CA GLU A 15 -18.28 25.29 13.69
C GLU A 15 -17.11 24.39 14.09
N TYR A 16 -17.39 23.16 14.48
CA TYR A 16 -16.36 22.16 14.82
C TYR A 16 -15.56 21.72 13.59
N SER A 17 -16.21 21.54 12.44
CA SER A 17 -15.55 21.18 11.17
C SER A 17 -14.71 22.31 10.59
N GLY A 18 -14.80 23.51 11.16
CA GLY A 18 -14.01 24.66 10.72
C GLY A 18 -14.49 25.31 9.42
N VAL A 19 -15.62 24.88 8.85
CA VAL A 19 -16.16 25.43 7.61
C VAL A 19 -16.64 26.90 7.81
N TYR A 20 -17.12 27.22 9.02
CA TYR A 20 -17.58 28.57 9.40
C TYR A 20 -17.00 29.05 10.74
N GLY A 21 -16.00 28.36 11.28
CA GLY A 21 -15.43 28.69 12.59
C GLY A 21 -14.68 30.01 12.58
N GLN A 22 -14.92 30.86 13.60
CA GLN A 22 -14.22 32.15 13.79
C GLN A 22 -12.73 31.96 14.16
N HIS A 23 -12.32 30.77 14.53
CA HIS A 23 -10.97 30.47 15.00
C HIS A 23 -10.08 29.85 13.92
N GLY A 24 -9.84 30.60 12.84
CA GLY A 24 -8.67 30.36 11.99
C GLY A 24 -8.60 29.02 11.26
N ALA A 25 -9.66 28.23 11.26
CA ALA A 25 -9.74 27.12 10.33
C ALA A 25 -9.73 27.71 8.92
N THR A 26 -8.69 27.46 8.21
CA THR A 26 -8.42 27.96 6.87
C THR A 26 -9.67 27.86 6.01
N LYS A 27 -10.27 29.01 5.76
CA LYS A 27 -11.37 29.15 4.81
C LYS A 27 -10.93 28.52 3.51
N GLY A 28 -11.58 27.41 3.13
CA GLY A 28 -11.53 26.92 1.76
C GLY A 28 -10.56 25.82 1.41
N ALA A 29 -9.68 25.39 2.29
CA ALA A 29 -8.92 24.15 2.03
C ALA A 29 -9.69 22.97 2.63
N GLN A 30 -10.70 22.47 1.94
CA GLN A 30 -11.08 21.08 2.09
C GLN A 30 -9.83 20.28 1.72
N ARG A 31 -9.03 19.92 2.73
CA ARG A 31 -7.97 18.95 2.50
C ARG A 31 -8.69 17.67 2.06
N GLU A 32 -8.54 17.38 0.78
CA GLU A 32 -9.03 16.10 0.25
C GLU A 32 -8.52 15.00 1.17
N LYS A 33 -9.44 14.19 1.67
CA LYS A 33 -9.05 13.09 2.54
C LYS A 33 -8.10 12.20 1.75
N PRO A 34 -6.97 11.80 2.33
CA PRO A 34 -6.05 10.92 1.64
C PRO A 34 -6.76 9.62 1.28
N VAL A 35 -6.72 9.25 0.02
CA VAL A 35 -7.24 7.97 -0.46
C VAL A 35 -6.14 6.93 -0.29
N ILE A 36 -6.39 5.97 0.60
CA ILE A 36 -5.46 4.88 0.88
C ILE A 36 -5.83 3.70 0.00
N VAL A 37 -4.87 3.18 -0.76
CA VAL A 37 -5.10 1.99 -1.58
C VAL A 37 -5.15 0.75 -0.68
N PRO A 38 -6.23 -0.04 -0.68
CA PRO A 38 -6.32 -1.29 0.07
C PRO A 38 -5.22 -2.28 -0.32
N PHE A 39 -4.74 -3.13 0.61
CA PHE A 39 -3.63 -4.03 0.35
C PHE A 39 -3.92 -5.07 -0.74
N HIS A 40 -5.18 -5.43 -0.91
CA HIS A 40 -5.65 -6.40 -1.93
C HIS A 40 -5.85 -5.78 -3.31
N MET A 41 -5.54 -4.50 -3.47
CA MET A 41 -5.61 -3.78 -4.73
C MET A 41 -4.22 -3.48 -5.27
N CYS A 42 -4.07 -3.59 -6.59
CA CYS A 42 -2.88 -3.15 -7.30
C CYS A 42 -2.74 -1.62 -7.20
N ALA A 43 -1.59 -1.14 -6.76
CA ALA A 43 -1.36 0.28 -6.59
C ALA A 43 -1.26 1.06 -7.92
N ILE A 44 -1.07 0.38 -9.05
CA ILE A 44 -0.98 1.00 -10.38
C ILE A 44 -2.34 1.02 -11.08
N THR A 45 -3.05 -0.11 -11.07
CA THR A 45 -4.33 -0.27 -11.80
C THR A 45 -5.56 0.00 -10.96
N TYR A 46 -5.41 0.05 -9.62
CA TYR A 46 -6.50 0.16 -8.66
C TYR A 46 -7.57 -0.95 -8.77
N GLN A 47 -7.17 -2.08 -9.30
CA GLN A 47 -7.99 -3.29 -9.38
C GLN A 47 -7.41 -4.37 -8.46
N PRO A 48 -8.22 -5.36 -8.04
CA PRO A 48 -7.69 -6.49 -7.31
C PRO A 48 -6.57 -7.16 -8.10
N TRP A 49 -5.42 -7.38 -7.47
CA TRP A 49 -4.31 -8.08 -8.10
C TRP A 49 -4.59 -9.59 -8.18
N THR A 50 -4.06 -10.22 -9.21
CA THR A 50 -4.11 -11.68 -9.42
C THR A 50 -2.79 -12.33 -9.00
N GLN A 51 -1.69 -11.72 -9.34
CA GLN A 51 -0.33 -12.14 -8.99
C GLN A 51 0.37 -10.98 -8.28
N PRO A 52 0.36 -10.97 -6.93
CA PRO A 52 0.94 -9.86 -6.19
C PRO A 52 2.46 -9.89 -6.31
N ALA A 53 3.02 -8.72 -6.59
CA ALA A 53 4.45 -8.47 -6.61
C ALA A 53 4.75 -7.07 -6.06
N CYS A 54 5.97 -6.83 -5.63
CA CYS A 54 6.44 -5.51 -5.22
C CYS A 54 7.89 -5.28 -5.67
N LEU A 55 8.33 -4.03 -5.66
CA LEU A 55 9.74 -3.71 -5.70
C LEU A 55 10.30 -3.77 -4.27
N VAL A 56 11.47 -4.37 -4.12
CA VAL A 56 12.12 -4.59 -2.81
C VAL A 56 12.31 -3.30 -2.02
N ARG A 57 12.55 -2.17 -2.71
CA ARG A 57 12.84 -0.88 -2.06
C ARG A 57 11.63 -0.21 -1.44
N ASP A 58 10.48 -0.27 -2.09
CA ASP A 58 9.28 0.45 -1.71
C ASP A 58 8.20 -0.44 -1.08
N GLY A 59 8.21 -1.74 -1.37
CA GLY A 59 7.25 -2.68 -0.82
C GLY A 59 5.80 -2.40 -1.25
N LEU A 60 5.58 -1.58 -2.28
CA LEU A 60 4.25 -1.25 -2.78
C LEU A 60 3.68 -2.45 -3.55
N VAL A 61 2.55 -2.97 -3.08
CA VAL A 61 1.92 -4.15 -3.69
C VAL A 61 1.23 -3.78 -4.99
N CYS A 62 1.64 -4.45 -6.06
CA CYS A 62 1.09 -4.29 -7.40
C CYS A 62 0.76 -5.65 -7.99
N ASP A 63 -0.01 -5.67 -9.07
CA ASP A 63 -0.12 -6.85 -9.91
C ASP A 63 1.15 -7.00 -10.75
N LYS A 64 1.68 -8.21 -10.82
CA LYS A 64 2.96 -8.51 -11.48
C LYS A 64 3.03 -8.00 -12.91
N GLU A 65 1.99 -8.26 -13.70
CA GLU A 65 1.94 -7.82 -15.09
C GLU A 65 1.99 -6.29 -15.21
N ALA A 66 1.24 -5.60 -14.37
CA ALA A 66 1.20 -4.15 -14.35
C ALA A 66 2.54 -3.55 -13.91
N LEU A 67 3.17 -4.15 -12.90
CA LEU A 67 4.48 -3.71 -12.41
C LEU A 67 5.58 -3.90 -13.46
N VAL A 68 5.61 -5.07 -14.12
CA VAL A 68 6.55 -5.35 -15.23
C VAL A 68 6.39 -4.35 -16.36
N ALA A 69 5.14 -4.13 -16.81
CA ALA A 69 4.87 -3.18 -17.89
C ALA A 69 5.28 -1.75 -17.50
N PHE A 70 5.02 -1.34 -16.26
CA PHE A 70 5.37 -0.02 -15.77
C PHE A 70 6.90 0.19 -15.72
N VAL A 71 7.63 -0.76 -15.13
CA VAL A 71 9.10 -0.68 -15.01
C VAL A 71 9.76 -0.75 -16.39
N GLN A 72 9.27 -1.59 -17.30
CA GLN A 72 9.79 -1.66 -18.68
C GLN A 72 9.57 -0.36 -19.45
N HIS A 73 8.42 0.29 -19.25
CA HIS A 73 8.09 1.51 -19.98
C HIS A 73 8.79 2.76 -19.42
N TYR A 74 8.81 2.89 -18.10
CA TYR A 74 9.29 4.11 -17.44
C TYR A 74 10.67 3.97 -16.80
N GLY A 75 11.17 2.76 -16.56
CA GLY A 75 12.45 2.51 -15.87
C GLY A 75 12.48 3.02 -14.42
N LYS A 76 11.31 3.20 -13.80
CA LYS A 76 11.16 3.85 -12.49
C LYS A 76 10.17 3.11 -11.60
N SER A 77 10.31 3.33 -10.28
CA SER A 77 9.32 2.88 -9.30
C SER A 77 8.02 3.69 -9.42
N PRO A 78 6.85 3.04 -9.40
CA PRO A 78 5.56 3.72 -9.38
C PRO A 78 5.30 4.48 -8.07
N ALA A 79 5.94 4.08 -6.97
CA ALA A 79 5.79 4.71 -5.67
C ALA A 79 6.66 5.96 -5.53
N THR A 80 7.98 5.82 -5.74
CA THR A 80 8.98 6.84 -5.41
C THR A 80 9.51 7.59 -6.62
N GLY A 81 9.41 7.02 -7.83
CA GLY A 81 10.00 7.56 -9.05
C GLY A 81 11.51 7.35 -9.18
N GLU A 82 12.13 6.65 -8.24
CA GLU A 82 13.53 6.26 -8.33
C GLU A 82 13.74 5.25 -9.47
N PRO A 83 14.94 5.21 -10.07
CA PRO A 83 15.26 4.19 -11.07
C PRO A 83 15.05 2.78 -10.51
N ALA A 84 14.34 1.93 -11.24
CA ALA A 84 14.03 0.58 -10.84
C ALA A 84 14.25 -0.39 -12.00
N THR A 85 14.69 -1.61 -11.68
CA THR A 85 14.89 -2.69 -12.62
C THR A 85 14.00 -3.89 -12.26
N LEU A 86 13.77 -4.78 -13.24
CA LEU A 86 12.97 -5.98 -13.01
C LEU A 86 13.64 -6.95 -12.02
N ASP A 87 14.96 -6.89 -11.87
CA ASP A 87 15.71 -7.73 -10.90
C ASP A 87 15.40 -7.38 -9.45
N GLU A 88 14.86 -6.17 -9.21
CA GLU A 88 14.44 -5.72 -7.88
C GLU A 88 12.98 -6.11 -7.56
N MET A 89 12.31 -6.78 -8.49
CA MET A 89 10.95 -7.23 -8.30
C MET A 89 10.92 -8.52 -7.46
N LEU A 90 10.01 -8.57 -6.52
CA LEU A 90 9.75 -9.71 -5.67
C LEU A 90 8.32 -10.20 -5.87
N ASP A 91 8.17 -11.46 -6.24
CA ASP A 91 6.87 -12.13 -6.26
C ASP A 91 6.44 -12.41 -4.82
N LEU A 92 5.19 -12.08 -4.49
CA LEU A 92 4.67 -12.21 -3.14
C LEU A 92 3.81 -13.49 -3.01
N HIS A 93 4.10 -14.29 -1.99
CA HIS A 93 3.35 -15.49 -1.66
C HIS A 93 2.45 -15.23 -0.46
N ILE A 94 1.18 -14.96 -0.72
CA ILE A 94 0.18 -14.69 0.31
C ILE A 94 -0.80 -15.85 0.38
N SER A 95 -0.97 -16.41 1.57
CA SER A 95 -1.90 -17.52 1.78
C SER A 95 -3.35 -17.08 1.75
N ARG A 96 -4.22 -17.96 1.22
CA ARG A 96 -5.65 -17.71 1.13
C ARG A 96 -6.41 -18.87 1.79
N ASN A 97 -7.38 -18.55 2.65
CA ASN A 97 -8.19 -19.54 3.33
C ASN A 97 -9.34 -20.05 2.43
N GLU A 98 -10.07 -21.06 2.89
CA GLU A 98 -11.22 -21.63 2.17
C GLU A 98 -12.34 -20.63 1.92
N ARG A 99 -12.43 -19.59 2.74
CA ARG A 99 -13.39 -18.48 2.59
C ARG A 99 -12.94 -17.42 1.59
N GLY A 100 -11.74 -17.61 1.02
CA GLY A 100 -11.16 -16.68 0.07
C GLY A 100 -10.49 -15.46 0.68
N GLN A 101 -10.29 -15.43 1.99
CA GLN A 101 -9.65 -14.32 2.69
C GLN A 101 -8.13 -14.54 2.74
N TRP A 102 -7.37 -13.46 2.66
CA TRP A 102 -5.93 -13.47 2.80
C TRP A 102 -5.54 -13.55 4.27
N TYR A 103 -4.60 -14.41 4.62
CA TYR A 103 -4.20 -14.63 6.00
C TYR A 103 -2.72 -14.97 6.15
N ASP A 104 -2.20 -14.78 7.36
CA ASP A 104 -0.87 -15.22 7.76
C ASP A 104 -0.91 -16.71 8.07
N ALA A 105 -0.19 -17.52 7.29
CA ALA A 105 -0.18 -18.98 7.39
C ALA A 105 0.36 -19.51 8.73
N VAL A 106 1.10 -18.70 9.48
CA VAL A 106 1.69 -19.10 10.76
C VAL A 106 0.77 -18.75 11.93
N SER A 107 0.33 -17.51 12.00
CA SER A 107 -0.56 -17.06 13.08
C SER A 107 -2.04 -17.34 12.84
N MET A 108 -2.41 -17.75 11.61
CA MET A 108 -3.78 -18.02 11.14
C MET A 108 -4.71 -16.79 11.23
N ARG A 109 -4.13 -15.58 11.36
CA ARG A 109 -4.88 -14.32 11.43
C ARG A 109 -5.08 -13.74 10.04
N GLU A 110 -6.27 -13.22 9.79
CA GLU A 110 -6.59 -12.57 8.52
C GLU A 110 -5.87 -11.23 8.38
N PHE A 111 -5.43 -10.93 7.16
CA PHE A 111 -4.92 -9.62 6.81
C PHE A 111 -6.07 -8.65 6.61
N THR A 112 -5.93 -7.47 7.17
CA THR A 112 -6.84 -6.35 7.05
C THR A 112 -6.11 -5.09 6.60
N ASP A 113 -6.82 -4.04 6.26
CA ASP A 113 -6.20 -2.75 5.91
C ASP A 113 -5.43 -2.11 7.08
N HIS A 114 -5.60 -2.62 8.30
CA HIS A 114 -4.88 -2.18 9.49
C HIS A 114 -3.78 -3.15 9.95
N SER A 115 -3.57 -4.24 9.22
CA SER A 115 -2.51 -5.20 9.55
C SER A 115 -1.13 -4.64 9.20
N HIS A 116 -0.14 -4.82 10.07
CA HIS A 116 1.24 -4.56 9.71
C HIS A 116 1.78 -5.80 8.98
N MET A 117 1.98 -5.69 7.67
CA MET A 117 2.37 -6.78 6.78
C MET A 117 3.79 -6.61 6.30
N VAL A 118 4.55 -7.71 6.33
CA VAL A 118 5.92 -7.75 5.83
C VAL A 118 6.14 -8.96 4.93
N ALA A 119 7.02 -8.81 3.95
CA ALA A 119 7.50 -9.90 3.11
C ALA A 119 8.96 -10.23 3.45
N ILE A 120 9.32 -11.49 3.33
CA ILE A 120 10.70 -11.96 3.47
C ILE A 120 11.32 -12.07 2.07
N ARG A 121 12.32 -11.23 1.78
CA ARG A 121 12.92 -11.09 0.46
C ARG A 121 13.34 -12.41 -0.22
N PRO A 122 14.09 -13.34 0.42
CA PRO A 122 14.52 -14.56 -0.26
C PRO A 122 13.41 -15.50 -0.68
N SER A 123 12.28 -15.50 0.05
CA SER A 123 11.17 -16.46 -0.16
C SER A 123 9.93 -15.82 -0.77
N GLY A 124 9.75 -14.51 -0.64
CA GLY A 124 8.54 -13.80 -1.03
C GLY A 124 7.33 -14.06 -0.13
N HIS A 125 7.47 -14.85 0.93
CA HIS A 125 6.36 -15.12 1.84
C HIS A 125 5.98 -13.89 2.66
N VAL A 126 4.68 -13.71 2.83
CA VAL A 126 4.09 -12.57 3.54
C VAL A 126 3.53 -13.02 4.88
N TYR A 127 3.90 -12.28 5.92
CA TYR A 127 3.49 -12.52 7.30
C TYR A 127 3.04 -11.23 7.98
N LEU A 128 2.40 -11.35 9.12
CA LEU A 128 2.25 -10.23 10.04
C LEU A 128 3.62 -9.88 10.64
N PHE A 129 3.92 -8.60 10.74
CA PHE A 129 5.16 -8.15 11.37
C PHE A 129 5.33 -8.68 12.79
N GLU A 130 4.22 -8.78 13.54
CA GLU A 130 4.21 -9.34 14.89
C GLU A 130 4.67 -10.80 14.89
N THR A 131 4.23 -11.62 13.92
CA THR A 131 4.63 -13.02 13.77
C THR A 131 6.14 -13.13 13.54
N VAL A 132 6.68 -12.36 12.60
CA VAL A 132 8.13 -12.33 12.31
C VAL A 132 8.92 -11.81 13.51
N GLN A 133 8.40 -10.79 14.20
CA GLN A 133 9.05 -10.26 15.38
C GLN A 133 9.14 -11.28 16.51
N GLN A 134 8.07 -12.02 16.76
CA GLN A 134 8.01 -13.00 17.87
C GLN A 134 8.80 -14.26 17.56
N LEU A 135 8.72 -14.78 16.35
CA LEU A 135 9.28 -16.09 15.99
C LEU A 135 10.69 -16.02 15.38
N ASN A 136 11.05 -14.90 14.77
CA ASN A 136 12.36 -14.74 14.13
C ASN A 136 13.25 -13.75 14.86
N VAL A 137 12.80 -12.52 15.05
CA VAL A 137 13.65 -11.43 15.53
C VAL A 137 14.01 -11.59 17.01
N LYS A 138 13.01 -11.84 17.88
CA LYS A 138 13.24 -12.01 19.33
C LYS A 138 14.10 -13.23 19.67
N PRO A 139 13.80 -14.44 19.11
CA PRO A 139 14.63 -15.62 19.36
C PRO A 139 15.92 -15.62 18.55
N LYS A 140 16.14 -14.66 17.65
CA LYS A 140 17.28 -14.57 16.72
C LYS A 140 17.38 -15.77 15.76
N MET A 141 16.26 -16.37 15.43
CA MET A 141 16.12 -17.43 14.44
C MET A 141 15.73 -16.83 13.09
N MET A 142 16.71 -16.29 12.35
CA MET A 142 16.47 -15.60 11.09
C MET A 142 16.34 -16.60 9.93
N ARG A 143 15.26 -17.38 9.96
CA ARG A 143 14.88 -18.34 8.91
C ARG A 143 13.40 -18.17 8.58
N ASP A 144 13.07 -18.27 7.31
CA ASP A 144 11.68 -18.17 6.87
C ASP A 144 10.82 -19.25 7.47
N LEU A 145 9.64 -18.88 7.96
CA LEU A 145 8.77 -19.78 8.74
C LEU A 145 8.11 -20.88 7.89
N ALA A 146 8.05 -20.70 6.57
CA ALA A 146 7.47 -21.68 5.65
C ALA A 146 8.54 -22.51 4.92
N THR A 147 9.65 -21.89 4.49
CA THR A 147 10.66 -22.54 3.65
C THR A 147 12.00 -22.80 4.34
N ASP A 148 12.16 -22.33 5.58
CA ASP A 148 13.41 -22.43 6.35
C ASP A 148 14.64 -21.76 5.69
N VAL A 149 14.42 -20.94 4.66
CA VAL A 149 15.47 -20.19 3.98
C VAL A 149 16.03 -19.11 4.92
N PRO A 150 17.38 -19.03 5.08
CA PRO A 150 17.96 -18.01 5.94
C PRO A 150 17.78 -16.62 5.33
N PHE A 151 17.51 -15.62 6.18
CA PHE A 151 17.38 -14.22 5.80
C PHE A 151 18.01 -13.31 6.86
N THR A 152 18.14 -12.04 6.56
CA THR A 152 18.65 -11.00 7.45
C THR A 152 17.56 -9.99 7.80
N LYS A 153 17.80 -9.14 8.78
CA LYS A 153 16.83 -8.07 9.11
C LYS A 153 16.57 -7.10 7.95
N SER A 154 17.56 -6.90 7.08
CA SER A 154 17.44 -6.07 5.88
C SER A 154 16.57 -6.70 4.78
N ASP A 155 16.31 -8.01 4.89
CA ASP A 155 15.44 -8.72 3.95
C ASP A 155 13.96 -8.68 4.34
N ILE A 156 13.64 -8.05 5.46
CA ILE A 156 12.25 -7.81 5.88
C ILE A 156 11.75 -6.56 5.18
N ILE A 157 10.84 -6.74 4.23
CA ILE A 157 10.25 -5.66 3.44
C ILE A 157 8.88 -5.33 4.01
N THR A 158 8.65 -4.09 4.40
CA THR A 158 7.34 -3.63 4.86
C THR A 158 6.44 -3.37 3.67
N LEU A 159 5.35 -4.14 3.56
CA LEU A 159 4.32 -3.97 2.52
C LEU A 159 3.24 -3.00 2.99
N GLN A 160 2.85 -3.10 4.23
CA GLN A 160 1.84 -2.25 4.87
C GLN A 160 2.22 -1.97 6.31
N ASP A 161 2.14 -0.69 6.69
CA ASP A 161 2.27 -0.26 8.07
C ASP A 161 1.06 0.62 8.43
N PRO A 162 0.26 0.25 9.45
CA PRO A 162 -0.88 1.06 9.89
C PRO A 162 -0.47 2.42 10.48
N HIS A 163 0.80 2.57 10.88
CA HIS A 163 1.35 3.83 11.41
C HIS A 163 1.98 4.71 10.33
N ASP A 164 2.30 4.16 9.16
CA ASP A 164 2.82 4.90 8.00
C ASP A 164 1.90 4.69 6.78
N LEU A 165 0.81 5.43 6.75
CA LEU A 165 -0.16 5.40 5.65
C LEU A 165 0.34 6.14 4.40
N GLY A 166 1.41 6.93 4.51
CA GLY A 166 1.95 7.74 3.42
C GLY A 166 2.30 6.90 2.20
N ARG A 167 2.93 5.75 2.40
CA ARG A 167 3.35 4.84 1.31
C ARG A 167 2.19 4.35 0.43
N ARG A 168 0.99 4.25 0.99
CA ARG A 168 -0.21 3.77 0.31
C ARG A 168 -1.22 4.87 0.00
N THR A 169 -0.86 6.11 0.28
CA THR A 169 -1.69 7.25 -0.07
C THR A 169 -1.56 7.51 -1.57
N MET A 170 -2.67 7.37 -2.28
CA MET A 170 -2.76 7.49 -3.74
C MET A 170 -2.12 8.80 -4.25
N GLN A 171 -2.43 9.92 -3.59
CA GLN A 171 -1.94 11.24 -3.97
C GLN A 171 -0.42 11.42 -3.79
N GLN A 172 0.24 10.55 -3.02
CA GLN A 172 1.69 10.61 -2.77
C GLN A 172 2.49 9.73 -3.72
N MET A 173 1.84 8.83 -4.46
CA MET A 173 2.51 7.96 -5.40
C MET A 173 3.03 8.74 -6.61
N TYR A 174 4.28 8.46 -6.99
CA TYR A 174 4.96 9.15 -8.09
C TYR A 174 4.18 9.08 -9.41
N HIS A 175 3.68 7.90 -9.76
CA HIS A 175 2.93 7.73 -11.02
C HIS A 175 1.63 8.55 -11.06
N VAL A 176 0.98 8.76 -9.90
CA VAL A 176 -0.23 9.60 -9.81
C VAL A 176 0.13 11.07 -9.97
N GLN A 177 1.17 11.53 -9.25
CA GLN A 177 1.63 12.92 -9.29
C GLN A 177 2.09 13.36 -10.69
N HIS A 178 2.66 12.41 -11.44
CA HIS A 178 3.16 12.66 -12.80
C HIS A 178 2.19 12.20 -13.90
N HIS A 179 0.97 11.79 -13.54
CA HIS A 179 -0.06 11.32 -14.49
C HIS A 179 0.43 10.20 -15.41
N LEU A 180 1.27 9.30 -14.89
CA LEU A 180 1.79 8.16 -15.63
C LEU A 180 0.74 7.04 -15.62
N THR A 181 0.28 6.65 -16.79
CA THR A 181 -0.70 5.57 -16.97
C THR A 181 -0.10 4.47 -17.81
N LEU A 182 -0.46 3.21 -17.51
CA LEU A 182 -0.21 2.13 -18.42
C LEU A 182 -1.19 2.28 -19.60
N ALA A 183 -0.66 2.31 -20.83
CA ALA A 183 -1.51 2.23 -22.00
C ALA A 183 -2.37 0.96 -21.90
N PRO A 184 -3.67 1.01 -22.19
CA PRO A 184 -4.50 -0.18 -22.25
C PRO A 184 -3.85 -1.17 -23.22
N LYS A 185 -3.71 -2.44 -22.81
CA LYS A 185 -3.30 -3.50 -23.74
C LYS A 185 -4.23 -3.41 -24.96
N PRO A 186 -3.70 -3.39 -26.21
CA PRO A 186 -4.56 -3.44 -27.39
C PRO A 186 -5.44 -4.69 -27.26
N THR A 187 -6.73 -4.48 -27.20
CA THR A 187 -7.69 -5.57 -27.22
C THR A 187 -7.59 -6.25 -28.56
N SER A 188 -7.87 -7.56 -28.61
CA SER A 188 -7.81 -8.35 -29.86
C SER A 188 -8.67 -7.80 -31.02
N GLU A 189 -9.50 -6.82 -30.74
CA GLU A 189 -10.30 -6.09 -31.74
C GLU A 189 -9.50 -4.98 -32.43
N ASP A 190 -8.49 -4.40 -31.78
CA ASP A 190 -7.67 -3.34 -32.39
C ASP A 190 -6.65 -3.87 -33.39
N VAL A 191 -6.33 -5.16 -33.33
CA VAL A 191 -5.40 -5.83 -34.29
C VAL A 191 -6.06 -6.11 -35.62
N ASN A 192 -7.39 -6.25 -35.65
CA ASN A 192 -8.14 -6.54 -36.90
C ASN A 192 -8.55 -5.28 -37.68
N ALA A 193 -8.37 -4.09 -37.11
CA ALA A 193 -8.69 -2.82 -37.78
C ALA A 193 -7.53 -2.24 -38.60
N ALA A 194 -6.33 -2.84 -38.50
CA ALA A 194 -5.10 -2.40 -39.19
C ALA A 194 -4.61 -3.34 -40.29
N ALA A 195 -5.46 -4.29 -40.74
CA ALA A 195 -5.16 -5.20 -41.82
C ALA A 195 -5.98 -4.88 -43.10
#